data_992dbd886a24db713b963334ebb930fb
#
_entry.id   992dbd886a24db713b963334ebb930fb
#
_cell.length_a   1.000
_cell.length_b   1.000
_cell.length_c   1.000
_cell.angle_alpha   90.00
_cell.angle_beta   90.00
_cell.angle_gamma   90.00
#
_symmetry.space_group_name_H-M   'P 1'
#
loop_
_entity.id
_entity.type
_entity.pdbx_description
1 polymer ?
#
loop_
_entity_poly.entity_id
_entity_poly.type
_entity_poly.pdbx_seq_one_letter_code
_entity_poly.pdbx_strand_id
1 'polypeptide(L)'
;MNQNLFFTPTDILLPERADMHRWSVIACDQFTSDAAYWRAVQDTVGDAPSTLRLMLPEFYLGKCDEAAATRAIQQTMHAYLDSGVFRTVPHSLVLVQRTLPGGAVRCGIVGALDLEAYDYAPDSVTPIRATEGTVASRLPARVRIRAAAALEMPHIMVFYTDPEDAICRKAEALAGDTLYDFDLMSGGGHICGRRIAGDAADRLAAALCATGVGTDGEHPMRFAIADGNHSLAAARQCWLEKKKTLTPEQAAVDPARYALVELVNLHSPAVTFEPIHRVLFETDAAHWLDAAEAALAAADGRGYAVTLLAGAQRRDILARGSSLGETIAALDAFCASYMQAHGGRIDYIHGDDEAVDLAAGDGCCGILMPRMEKEELFKFYSAKSLLVLCQILRKMHSLHCLGTRHKLITIS
;
A
#
# COMPACT_ATOMS: atom_id res chain seq x y z
N MET A 1 19.25 23.27 13.85
CA MET A 1 17.97 22.78 14.37
C MET A 1 17.82 21.35 13.90
N ASN A 2 18.00 20.35 14.78
CA ASN A 2 17.73 18.96 14.42
C ASN A 2 16.21 18.82 14.29
N GLN A 3 15.68 19.00 13.09
CA GLN A 3 14.35 18.50 12.78
C GLN A 3 14.45 16.98 12.83
N ASN A 4 13.72 16.34 13.73
CA ASN A 4 13.56 14.89 13.73
C ASN A 4 12.92 14.49 12.40
N LEU A 5 13.74 14.12 11.43
CA LEU A 5 13.29 13.65 10.12
C LEU A 5 12.77 12.21 10.31
N PHE A 6 11.57 11.95 9.85
CA PHE A 6 10.96 10.61 9.89
C PHE A 6 10.99 9.91 8.53
N PHE A 7 11.64 10.52 7.54
CA PHE A 7 12.04 9.93 6.27
C PHE A 7 13.41 10.46 5.89
N THR A 8 14.34 9.57 5.54
CA THR A 8 15.75 9.90 5.35
C THR A 8 16.37 9.14 4.18
N PRO A 9 17.45 9.67 3.59
CA PRO A 9 18.33 8.88 2.72
C PRO A 9 18.90 7.67 3.48
N THR A 10 19.24 6.62 2.72
CA THR A 10 19.82 5.41 3.27
C THR A 10 20.77 4.76 2.28
N ASP A 11 21.54 3.77 2.73
CA ASP A 11 22.30 2.91 1.86
C ASP A 11 21.37 1.92 1.15
N ILE A 12 21.33 1.99 -0.17
CA ILE A 12 20.44 1.18 -1.00
C ILE A 12 21.24 0.11 -1.72
N LEU A 13 20.79 -1.15 -1.63
CA LEU A 13 21.36 -2.26 -2.36
C LEU A 13 20.61 -2.44 -3.68
N LEU A 14 21.38 -2.51 -4.77
CA LEU A 14 20.86 -2.80 -6.10
C LEU A 14 21.54 -4.05 -6.66
N PRO A 15 20.84 -4.92 -7.39
CA PRO A 15 21.49 -6.01 -8.10
C PRO A 15 22.44 -5.45 -9.17
N GLU A 16 23.67 -5.93 -9.19
CA GLU A 16 24.69 -5.45 -10.13
C GLU A 16 24.76 -6.27 -11.41
N ARG A 17 24.50 -7.59 -11.31
CA ARG A 17 24.66 -8.53 -12.41
C ARG A 17 23.43 -9.37 -12.68
N ALA A 18 22.27 -8.96 -12.15
CA ALA A 18 21.01 -9.63 -12.40
C ALA A 18 20.30 -9.05 -13.62
N ASP A 19 19.60 -9.90 -14.34
CA ASP A 19 18.60 -9.47 -15.32
C ASP A 19 17.45 -8.81 -14.57
N MET A 20 17.30 -7.49 -14.73
CA MET A 20 16.32 -6.71 -13.97
C MET A 20 14.87 -7.09 -14.30
N HIS A 21 14.59 -7.58 -15.51
CA HIS A 21 13.28 -8.10 -15.87
C HIS A 21 12.91 -9.36 -15.06
N ARG A 22 13.88 -10.24 -14.83
CA ARG A 22 13.70 -11.45 -14.00
C ARG A 22 13.85 -11.17 -12.50
N TRP A 23 14.62 -10.14 -12.17
CA TRP A 23 14.81 -9.72 -10.77
C TRP A 23 13.53 -9.17 -10.17
N SER A 24 12.85 -8.26 -10.87
CA SER A 24 11.78 -7.43 -10.34
C SER A 24 10.42 -8.08 -10.54
N VAL A 25 9.91 -8.74 -9.49
CA VAL A 25 8.61 -9.40 -9.52
C VAL A 25 7.52 -8.47 -9.02
N ILE A 26 6.39 -8.44 -9.71
CA ILE A 26 5.20 -7.71 -9.28
C ILE A 26 4.40 -8.60 -8.34
N ALA A 27 4.34 -8.25 -7.06
CA ALA A 27 3.54 -8.96 -6.07
C ALA A 27 2.55 -7.97 -5.45
N CYS A 28 1.29 -8.13 -5.77
CA CYS A 28 0.22 -7.25 -5.33
C CYS A 28 -1.07 -8.03 -5.09
N ASP A 29 -2.03 -7.42 -4.41
CA ASP A 29 -3.31 -8.03 -4.03
C ASP A 29 -4.09 -8.58 -5.23
N GLN A 30 -3.96 -7.95 -6.39
CA GLN A 30 -4.59 -8.37 -7.64
C GLN A 30 -4.24 -9.81 -8.02
N PHE A 31 -3.03 -10.28 -7.68
CA PHE A 31 -2.55 -11.62 -7.99
C PHE A 31 -2.61 -12.60 -6.82
N THR A 32 -3.22 -12.22 -5.70
CA THR A 32 -3.29 -13.05 -4.47
C THR A 32 -3.92 -14.43 -4.72
N SER A 33 -4.84 -14.53 -5.68
CA SER A 33 -5.53 -15.78 -6.01
C SER A 33 -5.20 -16.33 -7.42
N ASP A 34 -4.31 -15.68 -8.17
CA ASP A 34 -4.02 -16.02 -9.56
C ASP A 34 -2.87 -17.02 -9.67
N ALA A 35 -3.23 -18.31 -9.74
CA ALA A 35 -2.26 -19.40 -9.91
C ALA A 35 -1.57 -19.37 -11.29
N ALA A 36 -2.23 -18.85 -12.33
CA ALA A 36 -1.64 -18.79 -13.67
C ALA A 36 -0.55 -17.72 -13.72
N TYR A 37 -0.80 -16.57 -13.11
CA TYR A 37 0.19 -15.49 -12.94
C TYR A 37 1.46 -16.02 -12.24
N TRP A 38 1.32 -16.66 -11.07
CA TRP A 38 2.48 -17.12 -10.30
C TRP A 38 3.28 -18.22 -11.01
N ARG A 39 2.63 -19.08 -11.80
CA ARG A 39 3.34 -20.02 -12.66
C ARG A 39 4.15 -19.31 -13.75
N ALA A 40 3.53 -18.34 -14.45
CA ALA A 40 4.23 -17.56 -15.47
C ALA A 40 5.42 -16.77 -14.90
N VAL A 41 5.29 -16.23 -13.67
CA VAL A 41 6.39 -15.58 -12.95
C VAL A 41 7.52 -16.58 -12.66
N GLN A 42 7.21 -17.77 -12.16
CA GLN A 42 8.20 -18.82 -11.90
C GLN A 42 8.93 -19.24 -13.19
N ASP A 43 8.20 -19.44 -14.28
CA ASP A 43 8.77 -19.81 -15.58
C ASP A 43 9.69 -18.68 -16.13
N THR A 44 9.27 -17.41 -16.00
CA THR A 44 10.09 -16.27 -16.41
C THR A 44 11.37 -16.14 -15.60
N VAL A 45 11.28 -16.30 -14.28
CA VAL A 45 12.42 -16.20 -13.37
C VAL A 45 13.38 -17.37 -13.57
N GLY A 46 12.88 -18.60 -13.74
CA GLY A 46 13.70 -19.79 -13.84
C GLY A 46 14.69 -19.90 -12.68
N ASP A 47 15.97 -20.13 -12.96
CA ASP A 47 17.05 -20.23 -11.97
C ASP A 47 17.77 -18.90 -11.68
N ALA A 48 17.35 -17.81 -12.33
CA ALA A 48 18.00 -16.52 -12.14
C ALA A 48 17.82 -15.97 -10.71
N PRO A 49 18.78 -15.17 -10.23
CA PRO A 49 18.58 -14.36 -9.03
C PRO A 49 17.34 -13.47 -9.20
N SER A 50 16.46 -13.49 -8.20
CA SER A 50 15.18 -12.77 -8.24
C SER A 50 14.64 -12.51 -6.85
N THR A 51 13.86 -11.47 -6.74
CA THR A 51 13.08 -11.14 -5.54
C THR A 51 11.99 -12.16 -5.24
N LEU A 52 11.56 -12.95 -6.23
CA LEU A 52 10.68 -14.10 -5.99
C LEU A 52 11.22 -15.04 -4.91
N ARG A 53 12.55 -15.17 -4.81
CA ARG A 53 13.21 -16.03 -3.83
C ARG A 53 13.43 -15.39 -2.46
N LEU A 54 13.11 -14.08 -2.35
CA LEU A 54 13.28 -13.28 -1.15
C LEU A 54 11.95 -12.94 -0.46
N MET A 55 10.81 -13.40 -1.02
CA MET A 55 9.48 -13.16 -0.49
C MET A 55 8.66 -14.47 -0.44
N LEU A 56 7.63 -14.49 0.39
CA LEU A 56 6.55 -15.48 0.32
C LEU A 56 5.31 -14.80 -0.25
N PRO A 57 4.97 -15.03 -1.53
CA PRO A 57 3.76 -14.45 -2.13
C PRO A 57 2.50 -14.88 -1.35
N GLU A 58 1.53 -13.97 -1.22
CA GLU A 58 0.28 -14.25 -0.48
C GLU A 58 -0.47 -15.45 -1.05
N PHE A 59 -0.35 -15.71 -2.34
CA PHE A 59 -0.91 -16.90 -2.99
C PHE A 59 -0.54 -18.21 -2.29
N TYR A 60 0.65 -18.31 -1.68
CA TYR A 60 1.14 -19.53 -1.02
C TYR A 60 0.86 -19.58 0.48
N LEU A 61 0.37 -18.48 1.09
CA LEU A 61 0.03 -18.46 2.52
C LEU A 61 -1.08 -19.49 2.81
N GLY A 62 -0.85 -20.32 3.83
CA GLY A 62 -1.77 -21.39 4.19
C GLY A 62 -1.77 -22.60 3.22
N LYS A 63 -0.97 -22.57 2.13
CA LYS A 63 -0.90 -23.64 1.12
C LYS A 63 0.47 -24.34 1.07
N CYS A 64 1.44 -23.90 1.87
CA CYS A 64 2.79 -24.47 1.93
C CYS A 64 3.28 -24.55 3.37
N ASP A 65 4.41 -25.24 3.59
CA ASP A 65 5.14 -25.17 4.86
C ASP A 65 5.79 -23.77 4.99
N GLU A 66 5.08 -22.85 5.64
CA GLU A 66 5.54 -21.48 5.85
C GLU A 66 6.87 -21.41 6.62
N ALA A 67 7.13 -22.34 7.52
CA ALA A 67 8.38 -22.36 8.28
C ALA A 67 9.55 -22.76 7.39
N ALA A 68 9.39 -23.76 6.52
CA ALA A 68 10.39 -24.13 5.54
C ALA A 68 10.61 -23.01 4.52
N ALA A 69 9.54 -22.38 4.01
CA ALA A 69 9.62 -21.24 3.10
C ALA A 69 10.37 -20.05 3.72
N THR A 70 10.07 -19.74 4.99
CA THR A 70 10.76 -18.67 5.72
C THR A 70 12.26 -18.95 5.84
N ARG A 71 12.64 -20.18 6.21
CA ARG A 71 14.08 -20.57 6.27
C ARG A 71 14.77 -20.45 4.92
N ALA A 72 14.12 -20.89 3.83
CA ALA A 72 14.66 -20.80 2.48
C ALA A 72 14.87 -19.33 2.04
N ILE A 73 13.90 -18.45 2.33
CA ILE A 73 14.00 -17.00 2.08
C ILE A 73 15.20 -16.42 2.81
N GLN A 74 15.35 -16.70 4.10
CA GLN A 74 16.46 -16.18 4.91
C GLN A 74 17.82 -16.69 4.41
N GLN A 75 17.93 -17.96 4.07
CA GLN A 75 19.14 -18.54 3.46
C GLN A 75 19.49 -17.87 2.13
N THR A 76 18.48 -17.62 1.29
CA THR A 76 18.68 -16.93 0.01
C THR A 76 19.12 -15.48 0.21
N MET A 77 18.55 -14.75 1.18
CA MET A 77 18.99 -13.39 1.51
C MET A 77 20.48 -13.36 1.87
N HIS A 78 20.94 -14.29 2.72
CA HIS A 78 22.36 -14.41 3.06
C HIS A 78 23.21 -14.80 1.85
N ALA A 79 22.79 -15.79 1.08
CA ALA A 79 23.51 -16.21 -0.12
C ALA A 79 23.70 -15.07 -1.14
N TYR A 80 22.67 -14.25 -1.35
CA TYR A 80 22.74 -13.08 -2.24
C TYR A 80 23.66 -11.99 -1.71
N LEU A 81 23.70 -11.80 -0.39
CA LEU A 81 24.64 -10.87 0.24
C LEU A 81 26.09 -11.33 0.08
N ASP A 82 26.35 -12.63 0.28
CA ASP A 82 27.68 -13.19 0.28
C ASP A 82 28.25 -13.40 -1.14
N SER A 83 27.37 -13.65 -2.14
CA SER A 83 27.76 -13.92 -3.52
C SER A 83 28.02 -12.69 -4.39
N GLY A 84 27.91 -11.47 -3.83
CA GLY A 84 28.16 -10.23 -4.57
C GLY A 84 27.11 -9.90 -5.63
N VAL A 85 25.87 -10.38 -5.44
CA VAL A 85 24.73 -10.02 -6.30
C VAL A 85 24.46 -8.52 -6.22
N PHE A 86 24.75 -7.88 -5.08
CA PHE A 86 24.43 -6.48 -4.84
C PHE A 86 25.64 -5.55 -4.92
N ARG A 87 25.40 -4.35 -5.44
CA ARG A 87 26.21 -3.16 -5.20
C ARG A 87 25.51 -2.21 -4.24
N THR A 88 26.27 -1.45 -3.47
CA THR A 88 25.73 -0.45 -2.55
C THR A 88 25.68 0.92 -3.22
N VAL A 89 24.55 1.61 -3.12
CA VAL A 89 24.38 3.03 -3.45
C VAL A 89 24.30 3.79 -2.12
N PRO A 90 25.38 4.42 -1.66
CA PRO A 90 25.46 4.96 -0.31
C PRO A 90 24.66 6.25 -0.18
N HIS A 91 24.09 6.48 1.00
CA HIS A 91 23.40 7.68 1.47
C HIS A 91 22.59 8.38 0.38
N SER A 92 21.55 7.70 -0.09
CA SER A 92 20.79 8.14 -1.26
C SER A 92 19.27 8.01 -1.05
N LEU A 93 18.53 8.82 -1.78
CA LEU A 93 17.17 8.55 -2.18
C LEU A 93 17.17 8.07 -3.65
N VAL A 94 16.15 7.34 -4.05
CA VAL A 94 15.94 6.99 -5.46
C VAL A 94 14.66 7.63 -5.96
N LEU A 95 14.78 8.46 -6.97
CA LEU A 95 13.64 8.89 -7.77
C LEU A 95 13.23 7.75 -8.68
N VAL A 96 12.00 7.30 -8.53
CA VAL A 96 11.41 6.25 -9.35
C VAL A 96 10.36 6.85 -10.26
N GLN A 97 10.52 6.63 -11.57
CA GLN A 97 9.51 6.94 -12.57
C GLN A 97 8.93 5.63 -13.10
N ARG A 98 7.67 5.39 -12.79
CA ARG A 98 6.95 4.19 -13.17
C ARG A 98 5.91 4.51 -14.23
N THR A 99 6.13 4.05 -15.47
CA THR A 99 5.12 4.10 -16.53
C THR A 99 4.20 2.89 -16.39
N LEU A 100 2.94 3.14 -16.07
CA LEU A 100 1.91 2.11 -15.94
C LEU A 100 1.46 1.60 -17.33
N PRO A 101 0.84 0.41 -17.43
CA PRO A 101 0.36 -0.15 -18.69
C PRO A 101 -0.53 0.81 -19.49
N GLY A 102 -1.28 1.70 -18.83
CA GLY A 102 -2.10 2.75 -19.45
C GLY A 102 -1.33 4.01 -19.90
N GLY A 103 0.01 4.03 -19.78
CA GLY A 103 0.87 5.16 -20.18
C GLY A 103 1.00 6.26 -19.13
N ALA A 104 0.23 6.24 -18.04
CA ALA A 104 0.40 7.21 -16.95
C ALA A 104 1.74 6.99 -16.25
N VAL A 105 2.44 8.08 -15.91
CA VAL A 105 3.73 8.02 -15.21
C VAL A 105 3.52 8.41 -13.75
N ARG A 106 3.92 7.50 -12.85
CA ARG A 106 3.96 7.74 -11.40
C ARG A 106 5.39 8.08 -10.99
N CYS A 107 5.53 9.20 -10.28
CA CYS A 107 6.77 9.59 -9.62
C CYS A 107 6.74 9.10 -8.16
N GLY A 108 7.77 8.37 -7.76
CA GLY A 108 7.97 7.90 -6.40
C GLY A 108 9.36 8.25 -5.88
N ILE A 109 9.52 8.35 -4.56
CA ILE A 109 10.80 8.61 -3.92
C ILE A 109 11.05 7.53 -2.88
N VAL A 110 12.06 6.69 -3.13
CA VAL A 110 12.44 5.59 -2.24
C VAL A 110 13.45 6.06 -1.21
N GLY A 111 13.21 5.72 0.05
CA GLY A 111 14.07 6.02 1.18
C GLY A 111 13.65 5.29 2.46
N ALA A 112 14.30 5.61 3.57
CA ALA A 112 14.06 4.98 4.87
C ALA A 112 13.05 5.79 5.70
N LEU A 113 11.97 5.11 6.13
CA LEU A 113 10.91 5.66 6.98
C LEU A 113 11.14 5.21 8.42
N ASP A 114 11.12 6.15 9.37
CA ASP A 114 11.29 5.90 10.80
C ASP A 114 10.03 5.28 11.42
N LEU A 115 10.12 4.04 11.87
CA LEU A 115 9.03 3.32 12.51
C LEU A 115 8.62 3.91 13.88
N GLU A 116 9.45 4.74 14.51
CA GLU A 116 9.06 5.47 15.73
C GLU A 116 8.01 6.57 15.44
N ALA A 117 8.00 7.09 14.22
CA ALA A 117 7.04 8.10 13.78
C ALA A 117 5.74 7.52 13.22
N TYR A 118 5.63 6.19 13.13
CA TYR A 118 4.47 5.48 12.60
C TYR A 118 3.66 4.80 13.71
N ASP A 119 2.34 4.85 13.60
CA ASP A 119 1.45 4.00 14.39
C ASP A 119 0.22 3.60 13.57
N TYR A 120 -0.27 2.38 13.81
CA TYR A 120 -1.42 1.80 13.13
C TYR A 120 -2.67 1.70 14.02
N ALA A 121 -2.61 2.24 15.24
CA ALA A 121 -3.79 2.33 16.11
C ALA A 121 -4.85 3.27 15.47
N PRO A 122 -6.15 2.94 15.60
CA PRO A 122 -7.22 3.75 15.03
C PRO A 122 -7.25 5.21 15.51
N ASP A 123 -6.77 5.45 16.72
CA ASP A 123 -6.71 6.76 17.39
C ASP A 123 -5.32 7.39 17.35
N SER A 124 -4.44 6.88 16.50
CA SER A 124 -3.08 7.36 16.37
C SER A 124 -3.02 8.86 16.03
N VAL A 125 -2.10 9.55 16.70
CA VAL A 125 -1.77 10.97 16.50
C VAL A 125 -0.36 11.15 15.92
N THR A 126 0.31 10.06 15.56
CA THR A 126 1.66 10.13 14.97
C THR A 126 1.64 10.79 13.59
N PRO A 127 2.76 11.35 13.12
CA PRO A 127 2.83 11.98 11.80
C PRO A 127 2.61 11.00 10.64
N ILE A 128 2.84 9.70 10.85
CA ILE A 128 2.62 8.64 9.86
C ILE A 128 1.54 7.71 10.38
N ARG A 129 0.48 7.50 9.60
CA ARG A 129 -0.69 6.72 10.03
C ARG A 129 -1.10 5.68 9.01
N ALA A 130 -1.64 4.56 9.51
CA ALA A 130 -2.27 3.55 8.67
C ALA A 130 -3.55 4.11 8.03
N THR A 131 -3.91 3.59 6.87
CA THR A 131 -5.14 3.96 6.14
C THR A 131 -6.22 2.88 6.26
N GLU A 132 -5.89 1.75 6.84
CA GLU A 132 -6.82 0.65 7.09
C GLU A 132 -6.59 0.02 8.45
N GLY A 133 -7.62 -0.63 8.96
CA GLY A 133 -7.53 -1.40 10.20
C GLY A 133 -6.59 -2.59 10.02
N THR A 134 -5.58 -2.69 10.89
CA THR A 134 -4.66 -3.82 10.88
C THR A 134 -5.36 -5.08 11.38
N VAL A 135 -5.50 -6.08 10.51
CA VAL A 135 -6.06 -7.38 10.88
C VAL A 135 -5.02 -8.18 11.66
N ALA A 136 -5.20 -8.30 12.97
CA ALA A 136 -4.23 -8.92 13.88
C ALA A 136 -3.84 -10.36 13.46
N SER A 137 -4.76 -11.14 12.89
CA SER A 137 -4.49 -12.51 12.42
C SER A 137 -3.53 -12.57 11.23
N ARG A 138 -3.34 -11.48 10.49
CA ARG A 138 -2.42 -11.42 9.33
C ARG A 138 -0.97 -11.05 9.72
N LEU A 139 -0.72 -10.60 10.94
CA LEU A 139 0.60 -10.15 11.37
C LEU A 139 1.59 -11.30 11.66
N PRO A 140 1.22 -12.41 12.32
CA PRO A 140 2.21 -13.39 12.80
C PRO A 140 3.09 -13.98 11.70
N ALA A 141 2.55 -14.31 10.53
CA ALA A 141 3.32 -14.84 9.41
C ALA A 141 4.35 -13.81 8.89
N ARG A 142 3.92 -12.56 8.71
CA ARG A 142 4.79 -11.46 8.24
C ARG A 142 5.88 -11.11 9.26
N VAL A 143 5.55 -11.11 10.55
CA VAL A 143 6.53 -10.91 11.63
C VAL A 143 7.58 -12.03 11.64
N ARG A 144 7.18 -13.30 11.49
CA ARG A 144 8.14 -14.42 11.44
C ARG A 144 9.13 -14.29 10.29
N ILE A 145 8.65 -13.92 9.10
CA ILE A 145 9.52 -13.75 7.93
C ILE A 145 10.49 -12.59 8.16
N ARG A 146 9.98 -11.46 8.65
CA ARG A 146 10.74 -10.22 8.82
C ARG A 146 11.72 -10.25 9.99
N ALA A 147 11.37 -10.87 11.11
CA ALA A 147 12.18 -10.83 12.34
C ALA A 147 13.61 -11.33 12.16
N ALA A 148 13.85 -12.26 11.24
CA ALA A 148 15.17 -12.79 10.91
C ALA A 148 15.64 -12.42 9.49
N ALA A 149 14.95 -11.52 8.80
CA ALA A 149 15.32 -11.08 7.47
C ALA A 149 16.62 -10.26 7.51
N ALA A 150 17.56 -10.60 6.62
CA ALA A 150 18.82 -9.87 6.48
C ALA A 150 18.70 -8.67 5.52
N LEU A 151 17.61 -8.60 4.76
CA LEU A 151 17.32 -7.56 3.77
C LEU A 151 15.95 -6.95 4.05
N GLU A 152 15.84 -5.63 3.84
CA GLU A 152 14.59 -4.90 3.72
C GLU A 152 14.32 -4.65 2.24
N MET A 153 13.08 -4.89 1.79
CA MET A 153 12.66 -4.64 0.41
C MET A 153 11.45 -3.71 0.39
N PRO A 154 11.44 -2.67 -0.46
CA PRO A 154 10.30 -1.76 -0.52
C PRO A 154 9.14 -2.43 -1.25
N HIS A 155 8.05 -2.63 -0.55
CA HIS A 155 6.75 -2.97 -1.09
C HIS A 155 5.65 -2.13 -0.45
N ILE A 156 6.08 -1.16 0.35
CA ILE A 156 5.20 -0.27 1.10
C ILE A 156 5.16 1.07 0.36
N MET A 157 3.96 1.43 -0.08
CA MET A 157 3.71 2.73 -0.69
C MET A 157 3.10 3.67 0.33
N VAL A 158 3.58 4.89 0.35
CA VAL A 158 3.20 5.90 1.33
C VAL A 158 2.83 7.18 0.60
N PHE A 159 1.66 7.74 0.89
CA PHE A 159 1.25 9.02 0.35
C PHE A 159 1.80 10.19 1.15
N TYR A 160 2.28 11.18 0.42
CA TYR A 160 2.38 12.57 0.87
C TYR A 160 1.45 13.46 0.04
N THR A 161 1.18 14.68 0.50
CA THR A 161 0.33 15.62 -0.21
C THR A 161 1.11 16.82 -0.71
N ASP A 162 1.07 17.03 -2.02
CA ASP A 162 1.68 18.16 -2.71
C ASP A 162 0.85 18.49 -3.97
N PRO A 163 -0.23 19.30 -3.82
CA PRO A 163 -1.12 19.62 -4.93
C PRO A 163 -0.43 20.27 -6.13
N GLU A 164 0.67 20.98 -5.88
CA GLU A 164 1.45 21.65 -6.93
C GLU A 164 2.52 20.77 -7.56
N ASP A 165 2.69 19.54 -7.07
CA ASP A 165 3.73 18.59 -7.52
C ASP A 165 5.16 19.18 -7.49
N ALA A 166 5.42 20.05 -6.53
CA ALA A 166 6.70 20.73 -6.39
C ALA A 166 7.82 19.78 -5.96
N ILE A 167 7.49 18.78 -5.14
CA ILE A 167 8.42 17.78 -4.65
C ILE A 167 8.93 16.88 -5.79
N CYS A 168 8.03 16.38 -6.65
CA CYS A 168 8.43 15.54 -7.79
C CYS A 168 9.32 16.33 -8.76
N ARG A 169 8.93 17.54 -9.15
CA ARG A 169 9.76 18.41 -9.99
C ARG A 169 11.12 18.70 -9.36
N LYS A 170 11.17 18.93 -8.06
CA LYS A 170 12.42 19.12 -7.33
C LYS A 170 13.29 17.86 -7.34
N ALA A 171 12.68 16.69 -7.14
CA ALA A 171 13.36 15.41 -7.20
C ALA A 171 13.95 15.15 -8.60
N GLU A 172 13.20 15.44 -9.66
CA GLU A 172 13.67 15.33 -11.05
C GLU A 172 14.88 16.23 -11.34
N ALA A 173 14.84 17.47 -10.85
CA ALA A 173 15.94 18.42 -11.00
C ALA A 173 17.20 18.02 -10.21
N LEU A 174 17.05 17.30 -9.10
CA LEU A 174 18.17 16.84 -8.25
C LEU A 174 18.69 15.46 -8.66
N ALA A 175 17.92 14.69 -9.44
CA ALA A 175 18.29 13.34 -9.81
C ALA A 175 19.48 13.31 -10.77
N GLY A 176 20.50 12.55 -10.40
CA GLY A 176 21.72 12.32 -11.17
C GLY A 176 21.67 11.01 -11.96
N ASP A 177 22.65 10.13 -11.72
CA ASP A 177 22.85 8.90 -12.45
C ASP A 177 21.62 8.00 -12.51
N THR A 178 21.38 7.43 -13.70
CA THR A 178 20.39 6.35 -13.84
C THR A 178 20.96 5.08 -13.20
N LEU A 179 20.20 4.53 -12.26
CA LEU A 179 20.54 3.32 -11.54
C LEU A 179 20.03 2.07 -12.24
N TYR A 180 18.84 2.17 -12.83
CA TYR A 180 18.17 1.13 -13.61
C TYR A 180 17.12 1.75 -14.53
N ASP A 181 16.86 1.08 -15.65
CA ASP A 181 15.90 1.50 -16.69
C ASP A 181 15.50 0.26 -17.50
N PHE A 182 14.27 -0.26 -17.31
CA PHE A 182 13.86 -1.53 -17.91
C PHE A 182 12.33 -1.74 -17.87
N ASP A 183 11.86 -2.70 -18.70
CA ASP A 183 10.47 -3.12 -18.72
C ASP A 183 10.23 -4.23 -17.69
N LEU A 184 9.14 -4.13 -16.95
CA LEU A 184 8.72 -5.12 -15.98
C LEU A 184 8.05 -6.32 -16.65
N MET A 185 8.18 -7.49 -16.02
CA MET A 185 7.55 -8.72 -16.48
C MET A 185 6.01 -8.59 -16.53
N SER A 186 5.38 -9.51 -17.24
CA SER A 186 3.92 -9.66 -17.31
C SER A 186 3.16 -8.40 -17.76
N GLY A 187 3.78 -7.62 -18.66
CA GLY A 187 3.16 -6.38 -19.15
C GLY A 187 3.04 -5.30 -18.08
N GLY A 188 3.83 -5.40 -17.02
CA GLY A 188 3.77 -4.48 -15.87
C GLY A 188 4.16 -3.04 -16.18
N GLY A 189 4.48 -2.67 -17.42
CA GLY A 189 4.93 -1.35 -17.83
C GLY A 189 6.43 -1.16 -17.63
N HIS A 190 6.89 0.10 -17.61
CA HIS A 190 8.30 0.48 -17.59
C HIS A 190 8.70 1.14 -16.29
N ILE A 191 9.97 1.00 -15.89
CA ILE A 191 10.49 1.61 -14.67
C ILE A 191 11.91 2.16 -14.88
N CYS A 192 12.11 3.41 -14.45
CA CYS A 192 13.40 4.06 -14.38
C CYS A 192 13.68 4.55 -12.96
N GLY A 193 14.86 4.26 -12.43
CA GLY A 193 15.34 4.74 -11.13
C GLY A 193 16.56 5.59 -11.28
N ARG A 194 16.56 6.81 -10.68
CA ARG A 194 17.66 7.76 -10.71
C ARG A 194 18.12 8.13 -9.31
N ARG A 195 19.41 8.27 -9.12
CA ARG A 195 20.02 8.56 -7.83
C ARG A 195 19.85 10.02 -7.44
N ILE A 196 19.48 10.28 -6.18
CA ILE A 196 19.60 11.57 -5.51
C ILE A 196 20.52 11.34 -4.29
N ALA A 197 21.65 12.03 -4.20
CA ALA A 197 22.69 11.71 -3.24
C ALA A 197 23.12 12.92 -2.40
N GLY A 198 23.80 12.66 -1.27
CA GLY A 198 24.43 13.65 -0.40
C GLY A 198 23.46 14.73 0.08
N ASP A 199 23.92 15.96 0.21
CA ASP A 199 23.11 17.09 0.71
C ASP A 199 21.80 17.32 -0.09
N ALA A 200 21.75 16.90 -1.36
CA ALA A 200 20.54 17.02 -2.17
C ALA A 200 19.45 16.05 -1.68
N ALA A 201 19.86 14.84 -1.30
CA ALA A 201 18.95 13.86 -0.71
C ALA A 201 18.43 14.32 0.66
N ASP A 202 19.32 14.86 1.50
CA ASP A 202 18.94 15.38 2.83
C ASP A 202 17.96 16.55 2.72
N ARG A 203 18.21 17.49 1.80
CA ARG A 203 17.27 18.61 1.55
C ARG A 203 15.93 18.16 0.99
N LEU A 204 15.92 17.14 0.14
CA LEU A 204 14.65 16.59 -0.38
C LEU A 204 13.87 15.85 0.71
N ALA A 205 14.56 15.06 1.54
CA ALA A 205 13.94 14.37 2.68
C ALA A 205 13.32 15.37 3.67
N ALA A 206 14.03 16.46 3.98
CA ALA A 206 13.53 17.54 4.83
C ALA A 206 12.28 18.22 4.22
N ALA A 207 12.29 18.45 2.90
CA ALA A 207 11.12 19.01 2.20
C ALA A 207 9.92 18.07 2.24
N LEU A 208 10.13 16.76 2.04
CA LEU A 208 9.08 15.74 2.17
C LEU A 208 8.49 15.70 3.59
N CYS A 209 9.34 15.69 4.62
CA CYS A 209 8.88 15.71 6.01
C CYS A 209 8.13 17.02 6.39
N ALA A 210 8.30 18.08 5.63
CA ALA A 210 7.56 19.33 5.80
C ALA A 210 6.18 19.34 5.12
N THR A 211 5.92 18.40 4.17
CA THR A 211 4.58 18.24 3.58
C THR A 211 3.59 17.74 4.63
N GLY A 212 2.31 17.90 4.40
CA GLY A 212 1.30 17.34 5.29
C GLY A 212 -0.03 18.05 5.20
N VAL A 213 -1.05 17.42 5.75
CA VAL A 213 -2.42 17.93 5.81
C VAL A 213 -2.87 18.01 7.25
N GLY A 214 -3.82 18.91 7.51
CA GLY A 214 -4.35 19.11 8.86
C GLY A 214 -3.44 20.04 9.66
N THR A 215 -3.16 21.20 9.10
CA THR A 215 -2.31 22.24 9.70
C THR A 215 -2.92 22.90 10.92
N ASP A 216 -4.20 22.68 11.18
CA ASP A 216 -4.96 23.37 12.22
C ASP A 216 -5.00 22.62 13.55
N GLY A 217 -4.26 21.52 13.69
CA GLY A 217 -4.21 20.66 14.86
C GLY A 217 -2.82 20.49 15.46
N GLU A 218 -2.76 20.15 16.75
CA GLU A 218 -1.51 19.84 17.46
C GLU A 218 -0.74 18.63 16.86
N HIS A 219 -1.40 17.79 16.03
CA HIS A 219 -0.88 16.54 15.52
C HIS A 219 -1.13 16.38 14.01
N PRO A 220 -0.44 17.13 13.14
CA PRO A 220 -0.64 17.05 11.69
C PRO A 220 -0.22 15.66 11.18
N MET A 221 -1.07 15.06 10.33
CA MET A 221 -0.68 13.88 9.57
C MET A 221 0.20 14.31 8.39
N ARG A 222 1.38 13.73 8.29
CA ARG A 222 2.35 14.02 7.23
C ARG A 222 2.28 12.99 6.12
N PHE A 223 2.22 11.72 6.52
CA PHE A 223 2.18 10.60 5.59
C PHE A 223 1.02 9.65 5.93
N ALA A 224 0.44 9.09 4.88
CA ALA A 224 -0.61 8.07 4.94
C ALA A 224 -0.15 6.81 4.20
N ILE A 225 -0.32 5.64 4.78
CA ILE A 225 0.07 4.41 4.10
C ILE A 225 -0.88 4.15 2.93
N ALA A 226 -0.36 4.10 1.72
CA ALA A 226 -1.14 3.85 0.51
C ALA A 226 -1.37 2.35 0.28
N ASP A 227 -0.31 1.55 0.46
CA ASP A 227 -0.34 0.10 0.34
C ASP A 227 0.72 -0.52 1.26
N GLY A 228 0.46 -1.75 1.74
CA GLY A 228 1.36 -2.46 2.64
C GLY A 228 1.15 -2.15 4.13
N ASN A 229 -0.06 -1.74 4.55
CA ASN A 229 -0.39 -1.48 5.96
C ASN A 229 0.02 -2.63 6.89
N HIS A 230 -0.32 -3.89 6.55
CA HIS A 230 0.07 -5.06 7.35
C HIS A 230 1.59 -5.29 7.38
N SER A 231 2.28 -4.98 6.31
CA SER A 231 3.74 -5.11 6.22
C SER A 231 4.45 -4.07 7.09
N LEU A 232 3.99 -2.81 7.07
CA LEU A 232 4.56 -1.77 7.92
C LEU A 232 4.21 -1.99 9.40
N ALA A 233 3.00 -2.47 9.69
CA ALA A 233 2.62 -2.87 11.06
C ALA A 233 3.50 -4.01 11.59
N ALA A 234 3.79 -5.03 10.75
CA ALA A 234 4.73 -6.10 11.11
C ALA A 234 6.15 -5.57 11.33
N ALA A 235 6.60 -4.61 10.49
CA ALA A 235 7.89 -3.94 10.66
C ALA A 235 7.99 -3.24 12.02
N ARG A 236 6.97 -2.45 12.36
CA ARG A 236 6.90 -1.77 13.65
C ARG A 236 6.91 -2.77 14.81
N GLN A 237 6.15 -3.84 14.72
CA GLN A 237 6.12 -4.87 15.76
C GLN A 237 7.50 -5.51 15.96
N CYS A 238 8.19 -5.89 14.88
CA CYS A 238 9.56 -6.41 14.93
C CYS A 238 10.52 -5.40 15.58
N TRP A 239 10.42 -4.13 15.20
CA TRP A 239 11.23 -3.06 15.79
C TRP A 239 10.97 -2.91 17.29
N LEU A 240 9.71 -2.82 17.70
CA LEU A 240 9.36 -2.66 19.12
C LEU A 240 9.83 -3.83 19.99
N GLU A 241 9.81 -5.06 19.46
CA GLU A 241 10.35 -6.22 20.17
C GLU A 241 11.89 -6.15 20.26
N LYS A 242 12.57 -5.84 19.17
CA LYS A 242 14.03 -5.68 19.17
C LYS A 242 14.49 -4.56 20.09
N LYS A 243 13.79 -3.42 20.08
CA LYS A 243 14.11 -2.24 20.89
C LYS A 243 14.20 -2.55 22.40
N LYS A 244 13.39 -3.51 22.88
CA LYS A 244 13.43 -3.93 24.29
C LYS A 244 14.78 -4.50 24.74
N THR A 245 15.59 -4.96 23.79
CA THR A 245 16.92 -5.56 24.03
C THR A 245 18.08 -4.59 23.82
N LEU A 246 17.81 -3.36 23.42
CA LEU A 246 18.80 -2.35 23.06
C LEU A 246 18.89 -1.24 24.12
N THR A 247 20.08 -0.63 24.22
CA THR A 247 20.20 0.65 24.94
C THR A 247 19.59 1.79 24.11
N PRO A 248 19.28 2.96 24.71
CA PRO A 248 18.80 4.12 23.95
C PRO A 248 19.73 4.53 22.80
N GLU A 249 21.06 4.47 23.03
CA GLU A 249 22.09 4.81 22.04
C GLU A 249 22.12 3.80 20.89
N GLN A 250 22.01 2.50 21.20
CA GLN A 250 21.92 1.45 20.20
C GLN A 250 20.60 1.57 19.41
N ALA A 251 19.48 1.82 20.07
CA ALA A 251 18.19 1.98 19.42
C ALA A 251 18.14 3.18 18.48
N ALA A 252 18.88 4.25 18.78
CA ALA A 252 18.92 5.46 17.96
C ALA A 252 19.53 5.23 16.57
N VAL A 253 20.44 4.27 16.44
CA VAL A 253 21.21 3.98 15.19
C VAL A 253 20.90 2.61 14.59
N ASP A 254 20.03 1.83 15.24
CA ASP A 254 19.71 0.48 14.76
C ASP A 254 18.87 0.54 13.46
N PRO A 255 19.28 -0.15 12.40
CA PRO A 255 18.57 -0.11 11.12
C PRO A 255 17.20 -0.75 11.14
N ALA A 256 16.92 -1.64 12.06
CA ALA A 256 15.59 -2.22 12.22
C ALA A 256 14.53 -1.19 12.65
N ARG A 257 14.98 0.00 13.09
CA ARG A 257 14.13 1.18 13.33
C ARG A 257 13.49 1.70 12.04
N TYR A 258 14.05 1.39 10.89
CA TYR A 258 13.62 1.95 9.61
C TYR A 258 12.99 0.88 8.70
N ALA A 259 12.02 1.31 7.90
CA ALA A 259 11.47 0.55 6.80
C ALA A 259 11.78 1.24 5.48
N LEU A 260 12.14 0.49 4.45
CA LEU A 260 12.32 1.02 3.12
C LEU A 260 10.94 1.18 2.45
N VAL A 261 10.60 2.38 2.02
CA VAL A 261 9.29 2.71 1.46
C VAL A 261 9.44 3.57 0.19
N GLU A 262 8.38 3.60 -0.62
CA GLU A 262 8.22 4.52 -1.75
C GLU A 262 7.18 5.58 -1.39
N LEU A 263 7.61 6.85 -1.31
CA LEU A 263 6.73 8.00 -1.13
C LEU A 263 6.16 8.44 -2.48
N VAL A 264 4.85 8.56 -2.58
CA VAL A 264 4.13 8.94 -3.79
C VAL A 264 3.23 10.13 -3.51
N ASN A 265 3.22 11.10 -4.42
CA ASN A 265 2.29 12.24 -4.30
C ASN A 265 0.85 11.76 -4.52
N LEU A 266 -0.01 11.98 -3.54
CA LEU A 266 -1.45 11.70 -3.64
C LEU A 266 -2.10 12.36 -4.87
N HIS A 267 -1.64 13.56 -5.22
CA HIS A 267 -2.19 14.34 -6.34
C HIS A 267 -1.63 13.92 -7.70
N SER A 268 -0.70 12.95 -7.77
CA SER A 268 -0.21 12.42 -9.05
C SER A 268 -1.37 11.97 -9.96
N PRO A 269 -1.38 12.32 -11.25
CA PRO A 269 -2.38 11.81 -12.19
C PRO A 269 -2.42 10.28 -12.31
N ALA A 270 -1.30 9.62 -12.00
CA ALA A 270 -1.19 8.16 -11.99
C ALA A 270 -1.81 7.50 -10.75
N VAL A 271 -2.22 8.29 -9.75
CA VAL A 271 -2.97 7.83 -8.57
C VAL A 271 -4.45 8.00 -8.84
N THR A 272 -5.16 6.90 -8.96
CA THR A 272 -6.62 6.90 -9.13
C THR A 272 -7.26 6.11 -7.99
N PHE A 273 -8.35 6.62 -7.46
CA PHE A 273 -9.18 5.91 -6.51
C PHE A 273 -10.36 5.28 -7.25
N GLU A 274 -10.44 3.97 -7.21
CA GLU A 274 -11.59 3.26 -7.73
C GLU A 274 -12.44 2.79 -6.57
N PRO A 275 -13.76 3.05 -6.60
CA PRO A 275 -14.65 2.56 -5.58
C PRO A 275 -14.71 1.03 -5.63
N ILE A 276 -14.85 0.41 -4.48
CA ILE A 276 -15.16 -1.01 -4.39
C ILE A 276 -16.65 -1.12 -4.15
N HIS A 277 -17.35 -1.71 -5.12
CA HIS A 277 -18.78 -1.87 -5.08
C HIS A 277 -19.16 -3.05 -4.21
N ARG A 278 -20.39 -3.08 -3.71
CA ARG A 278 -20.96 -4.19 -2.96
C ARG A 278 -21.94 -4.91 -3.85
N VAL A 279 -21.78 -6.23 -3.97
CA VAL A 279 -22.77 -7.09 -4.63
C VAL A 279 -23.20 -8.16 -3.65
N LEU A 280 -24.48 -8.27 -3.45
CA LEU A 280 -25.12 -9.27 -2.61
C LEU A 280 -25.73 -10.35 -3.51
N PHE A 281 -25.60 -11.60 -3.10
CA PHE A 281 -26.08 -12.78 -3.80
C PHE A 281 -27.05 -13.55 -2.90
N GLU A 282 -27.91 -14.32 -3.53
CA GLU A 282 -28.88 -15.17 -2.84
C GLU A 282 -29.87 -14.35 -1.98
N THR A 283 -30.34 -13.23 -2.56
CA THR A 283 -31.24 -12.29 -1.89
C THR A 283 -32.56 -12.14 -2.64
N ASP A 284 -33.62 -11.63 -1.96
CA ASP A 284 -34.78 -11.07 -2.65
C ASP A 284 -34.40 -9.65 -3.13
N ALA A 285 -34.02 -9.55 -4.41
CA ALA A 285 -33.53 -8.34 -5.00
C ALA A 285 -34.53 -7.17 -4.98
N ALA A 286 -35.81 -7.44 -5.17
CA ALA A 286 -36.83 -6.40 -5.16
C ALA A 286 -37.06 -5.86 -3.74
N HIS A 287 -37.21 -6.75 -2.77
CA HIS A 287 -37.35 -6.38 -1.37
C HIS A 287 -36.09 -5.62 -0.87
N TRP A 288 -34.88 -6.09 -1.27
CA TRP A 288 -33.65 -5.43 -0.90
C TRP A 288 -33.57 -3.98 -1.42
N LEU A 289 -34.00 -3.76 -2.68
CA LEU A 289 -33.96 -2.44 -3.32
C LEU A 289 -34.82 -1.41 -2.58
N ASP A 290 -36.04 -1.80 -2.20
CA ASP A 290 -36.96 -0.95 -1.43
C ASP A 290 -36.41 -0.67 -0.02
N ALA A 291 -35.91 -1.71 0.64
CA ALA A 291 -35.33 -1.61 1.98
C ALA A 291 -34.08 -0.72 1.99
N ALA A 292 -33.21 -0.87 0.98
CA ALA A 292 -31.98 -0.08 0.83
C ALA A 292 -32.29 1.41 0.64
N GLU A 293 -33.20 1.74 -0.28
CA GLU A 293 -33.61 3.12 -0.51
C GLU A 293 -34.21 3.74 0.75
N ALA A 294 -35.15 3.05 1.40
CA ALA A 294 -35.78 3.54 2.62
C ALA A 294 -34.80 3.76 3.79
N ALA A 295 -33.78 2.89 3.90
CA ALA A 295 -32.81 2.96 4.99
C ALA A 295 -31.69 3.96 4.75
N LEU A 296 -31.29 4.16 3.50
CA LEU A 296 -30.03 4.85 3.15
C LEU A 296 -30.23 6.25 2.58
N ALA A 297 -31.41 6.53 1.95
CA ALA A 297 -31.63 7.82 1.34
C ALA A 297 -31.61 8.96 2.38
N ALA A 298 -30.96 10.06 2.00
CA ALA A 298 -30.91 11.28 2.81
C ALA A 298 -32.23 12.05 2.69
N ALA A 299 -32.92 12.25 3.81
CA ALA A 299 -34.19 12.95 3.85
C ALA A 299 -34.09 14.46 3.56
N ASP A 300 -32.92 15.04 3.79
CA ASP A 300 -32.63 16.47 3.60
C ASP A 300 -31.95 16.79 2.25
N GLY A 301 -31.79 15.77 1.39
CA GLY A 301 -31.14 15.91 0.09
C GLY A 301 -29.64 16.18 0.17
N ARG A 302 -29.00 15.91 1.31
CA ARG A 302 -27.55 16.03 1.51
C ARG A 302 -26.93 14.67 1.70
N GLY A 303 -25.87 14.35 0.94
CA GLY A 303 -25.21 13.06 1.03
C GLY A 303 -24.36 12.78 -0.19
N TYR A 304 -23.92 11.53 -0.28
CA TYR A 304 -23.08 11.05 -1.39
C TYR A 304 -23.93 10.27 -2.39
N ALA A 305 -23.70 10.54 -3.68
CA ALA A 305 -24.40 9.84 -4.75
C ALA A 305 -24.01 8.36 -4.77
N VAL A 306 -24.99 7.48 -4.68
CA VAL A 306 -24.83 6.02 -4.85
C VAL A 306 -25.91 5.50 -5.76
N THR A 307 -25.62 4.40 -6.47
CA THR A 307 -26.61 3.71 -7.29
C THR A 307 -26.93 2.36 -6.66
N LEU A 308 -28.20 2.10 -6.41
CA LEU A 308 -28.70 0.81 -6.00
C LEU A 308 -29.11 0.00 -7.24
N LEU A 309 -28.72 -1.27 -7.29
CA LEU A 309 -28.94 -2.18 -8.42
C LEU A 309 -29.69 -3.43 -7.96
N ALA A 310 -30.70 -3.86 -8.73
CA ALA A 310 -31.38 -5.12 -8.49
C ALA A 310 -31.95 -5.68 -9.82
N GLY A 311 -31.29 -6.67 -10.40
CA GLY A 311 -31.62 -7.11 -11.76
C GLY A 311 -31.50 -5.96 -12.76
N ALA A 312 -32.55 -5.70 -13.52
CA ALA A 312 -32.62 -4.58 -14.47
C ALA A 312 -32.98 -3.23 -13.81
N GLN A 313 -33.28 -3.22 -12.52
CA GLN A 313 -33.67 -1.99 -11.82
C GLN A 313 -32.44 -1.25 -11.32
N ARG A 314 -32.48 0.07 -11.50
CA ARG A 314 -31.45 1.00 -11.04
C ARG A 314 -32.12 2.17 -10.32
N ARG A 315 -31.62 2.55 -9.13
CA ARG A 315 -32.07 3.72 -8.37
C ARG A 315 -30.88 4.53 -7.92
N ASP A 316 -30.80 5.76 -8.40
CA ASP A 316 -29.78 6.71 -7.97
C ASP A 316 -30.33 7.47 -6.75
N ILE A 317 -29.61 7.42 -5.63
CA ILE A 317 -29.98 8.09 -4.39
C ILE A 317 -28.81 8.94 -3.86
N LEU A 318 -29.13 9.91 -3.01
CA LEU A 318 -28.13 10.52 -2.13
C LEU A 318 -28.14 9.77 -0.81
N ALA A 319 -27.10 8.98 -0.55
CA ALA A 319 -26.98 8.24 0.69
C ALA A 319 -26.54 9.16 1.83
N ARG A 320 -27.19 9.01 2.98
CA ARG A 320 -26.96 9.84 4.17
C ARG A 320 -25.54 9.69 4.72
N GLY A 321 -24.96 10.78 5.20
CA GLY A 321 -23.67 10.84 5.87
C GLY A 321 -23.10 12.26 5.79
N SER A 322 -22.46 12.72 6.83
CA SER A 322 -21.78 14.02 6.86
C SER A 322 -20.40 13.99 6.21
N SER A 323 -19.87 12.78 6.01
CA SER A 323 -18.62 12.48 5.32
C SER A 323 -18.76 11.22 4.49
N LEU A 324 -17.87 11.04 3.50
CA LEU A 324 -17.82 9.80 2.70
C LEU A 324 -17.67 8.57 3.60
N GLY A 325 -16.88 8.64 4.66
CA GLY A 325 -16.69 7.55 5.58
C GLY A 325 -17.92 7.16 6.37
N GLU A 326 -18.67 8.12 6.85
CA GLU A 326 -19.95 7.86 7.52
C GLU A 326 -20.95 7.24 6.55
N THR A 327 -20.97 7.72 5.31
CA THR A 327 -21.82 7.16 4.26
C THR A 327 -21.46 5.70 3.98
N ILE A 328 -20.19 5.39 3.77
CA ILE A 328 -19.75 4.01 3.52
C ILE A 328 -20.04 3.10 4.72
N ALA A 329 -19.78 3.58 5.95
CA ALA A 329 -20.10 2.83 7.17
C ALA A 329 -21.62 2.53 7.28
N ALA A 330 -22.48 3.47 6.91
CA ALA A 330 -23.92 3.28 6.90
C ALA A 330 -24.36 2.25 5.84
N LEU A 331 -23.75 2.30 4.64
CA LEU A 331 -23.99 1.32 3.57
C LEU A 331 -23.57 -0.09 3.98
N ASP A 332 -22.39 -0.25 4.57
CA ASP A 332 -21.89 -1.54 5.04
C ASP A 332 -22.73 -2.08 6.21
N ALA A 333 -23.12 -1.23 7.15
CA ALA A 333 -23.98 -1.62 8.26
C ALA A 333 -25.36 -2.07 7.78
N PHE A 334 -25.93 -1.39 6.78
CA PHE A 334 -27.17 -1.82 6.16
C PHE A 334 -27.03 -3.20 5.51
N CYS A 335 -26.00 -3.40 4.68
CA CYS A 335 -25.74 -4.70 4.04
C CYS A 335 -25.59 -5.83 5.06
N ALA A 336 -24.83 -5.61 6.13
CA ALA A 336 -24.62 -6.59 7.20
C ALA A 336 -25.94 -6.94 7.92
N SER A 337 -26.73 -5.92 8.27
CA SER A 337 -28.02 -6.11 8.95
C SER A 337 -29.04 -6.82 8.06
N TYR A 338 -29.06 -6.48 6.77
CA TYR A 338 -29.94 -7.13 5.79
C TYR A 338 -29.61 -8.61 5.66
N MET A 339 -28.34 -8.96 5.46
CA MET A 339 -27.92 -10.36 5.38
C MET A 339 -28.17 -11.14 6.67
N GLN A 340 -28.02 -10.51 7.83
CA GLN A 340 -28.34 -11.15 9.10
C GLN A 340 -29.83 -11.52 9.20
N ALA A 341 -30.71 -10.68 8.67
CA ALA A 341 -32.16 -10.87 8.74
C ALA A 341 -32.71 -11.80 7.63
N HIS A 342 -32.13 -11.77 6.44
CA HIS A 342 -32.67 -12.39 5.24
C HIS A 342 -31.76 -13.45 4.62
N GLY A 343 -30.55 -13.64 5.13
CA GLY A 343 -29.54 -14.50 4.52
C GLY A 343 -28.82 -13.84 3.33
N GLY A 344 -28.10 -14.65 2.56
CA GLY A 344 -27.30 -14.20 1.45
C GLY A 344 -25.80 -14.04 1.80
N ARG A 345 -25.04 -13.65 0.80
CA ARG A 345 -23.60 -13.35 0.92
C ARG A 345 -23.27 -12.06 0.20
N ILE A 346 -22.24 -11.35 0.66
CA ILE A 346 -21.74 -10.13 0.03
C ILE A 346 -20.37 -10.39 -0.58
N ASP A 347 -20.11 -9.77 -1.72
CA ASP A 347 -18.78 -9.69 -2.31
C ASP A 347 -18.42 -8.23 -2.64
N TYR A 348 -17.14 -7.98 -2.77
CA TYR A 348 -16.56 -6.66 -2.97
C TYR A 348 -15.92 -6.59 -4.35
N ILE A 349 -16.53 -5.83 -5.23
CA ILE A 349 -16.28 -5.87 -6.67
C ILE A 349 -15.59 -4.60 -7.15
N HIS A 350 -14.55 -4.76 -7.96
CA HIS A 350 -13.86 -3.69 -8.65
C HIS A 350 -14.41 -3.51 -10.06
N GLY A 351 -14.66 -2.25 -10.43
CA GLY A 351 -15.18 -1.87 -11.75
C GLY A 351 -16.69 -1.78 -11.77
N ASP A 352 -17.15 -0.65 -12.30
CA ASP A 352 -18.58 -0.32 -12.39
C ASP A 352 -19.33 -1.36 -13.24
N ASP A 353 -18.78 -1.72 -14.41
CA ASP A 353 -19.41 -2.66 -15.36
C ASP A 353 -19.52 -4.07 -14.75
N GLU A 354 -18.47 -4.58 -14.10
CA GLU A 354 -18.47 -5.89 -13.45
C GLU A 354 -19.53 -5.95 -12.33
N ALA A 355 -19.63 -4.88 -11.53
CA ALA A 355 -20.62 -4.82 -10.46
C ALA A 355 -22.05 -4.77 -11.00
N VAL A 356 -22.28 -4.05 -12.11
CA VAL A 356 -23.57 -3.99 -12.80
C VAL A 356 -23.95 -5.37 -13.35
N ASP A 357 -23.02 -6.03 -14.04
CA ASP A 357 -23.26 -7.36 -14.64
C ASP A 357 -23.57 -8.41 -13.58
N LEU A 358 -22.85 -8.40 -12.46
CA LEU A 358 -23.11 -9.33 -11.35
C LEU A 358 -24.45 -9.04 -10.65
N ALA A 359 -24.80 -7.77 -10.43
CA ALA A 359 -26.04 -7.38 -9.80
C ALA A 359 -27.27 -7.62 -10.69
N ALA A 360 -27.09 -7.80 -12.01
CA ALA A 360 -28.15 -8.16 -12.96
C ALA A 360 -28.60 -9.62 -12.86
N GLY A 361 -27.83 -10.48 -12.16
CA GLY A 361 -28.17 -11.90 -11.97
C GLY A 361 -29.40 -12.12 -11.10
N ASP A 362 -30.04 -13.29 -11.27
CA ASP A 362 -31.21 -13.68 -10.44
C ASP A 362 -30.81 -13.77 -8.95
N GLY A 363 -31.60 -13.13 -8.08
CA GLY A 363 -31.30 -13.07 -6.66
C GLY A 363 -30.06 -12.25 -6.30
N CYS A 364 -29.62 -11.39 -7.21
CA CYS A 364 -28.48 -10.50 -7.00
C CYS A 364 -28.92 -9.05 -6.90
N CYS A 365 -28.22 -8.29 -6.06
CA CYS A 365 -28.40 -6.85 -5.94
C CYS A 365 -27.06 -6.20 -5.59
N GLY A 366 -26.92 -4.88 -5.75
CA GLY A 366 -25.65 -4.23 -5.52
C GLY A 366 -25.75 -2.74 -5.21
N ILE A 367 -24.63 -2.21 -4.75
CA ILE A 367 -24.41 -0.78 -4.54
C ILE A 367 -23.20 -0.35 -5.34
N LEU A 368 -23.36 0.53 -6.31
CA LEU A 368 -22.24 1.27 -6.86
C LEU A 368 -21.87 2.37 -5.87
N MET A 369 -20.68 2.22 -5.31
CA MET A 369 -20.17 3.08 -4.26
C MET A 369 -19.75 4.43 -4.81
N PRO A 370 -19.83 5.51 -4.01
CA PRO A 370 -19.37 6.82 -4.44
C PRO A 370 -17.86 6.82 -4.64
N ARG A 371 -17.39 7.64 -5.58
CA ARG A 371 -15.95 7.87 -5.78
C ARG A 371 -15.44 8.82 -4.70
N MET A 372 -14.22 8.56 -4.25
CA MET A 372 -13.53 9.43 -3.31
C MET A 372 -12.66 10.43 -4.07
N GLU A 373 -12.78 11.71 -3.72
CA GLU A 373 -11.85 12.73 -4.20
C GLU A 373 -10.54 12.68 -3.38
N LYS A 374 -9.42 13.01 -4.02
CA LYS A 374 -8.09 12.92 -3.39
C LYS A 374 -7.98 13.80 -2.14
N GLU A 375 -8.61 14.95 -2.16
CA GLU A 375 -8.65 15.92 -1.07
C GLU A 375 -9.40 15.40 0.16
N GLU A 376 -10.29 14.44 -0.02
CA GLU A 376 -11.06 13.85 1.07
C GLU A 376 -10.22 12.84 1.87
N LEU A 377 -9.21 12.20 1.26
CA LEU A 377 -8.40 11.17 1.90
C LEU A 377 -7.87 11.64 3.26
N PHE A 378 -7.18 12.74 3.29
CA PHE A 378 -6.56 13.25 4.51
C PHE A 378 -7.54 13.89 5.48
N LYS A 379 -8.61 14.52 4.99
CA LYS A 379 -9.72 15.03 5.84
C LYS A 379 -10.40 13.88 6.56
N PHE A 380 -10.56 12.76 5.88
CA PHE A 380 -11.17 11.56 6.40
C PHE A 380 -10.40 10.99 7.61
N TYR A 381 -9.06 10.95 7.54
CA TYR A 381 -8.21 10.41 8.61
C TYR A 381 -8.11 11.31 9.84
N SER A 382 -8.30 12.60 9.68
CA SER A 382 -8.36 13.53 10.82
C SER A 382 -9.63 13.34 11.65
N ALA A 383 -10.68 12.71 11.09
CA ALA A 383 -12.02 12.59 11.67
C ALA A 383 -12.33 11.26 12.39
N LYS A 384 -11.34 10.40 12.69
CA LYS A 384 -11.48 9.13 13.46
C LYS A 384 -12.21 7.95 12.78
N SER A 385 -12.28 7.86 11.46
CA SER A 385 -12.97 6.75 10.76
C SER A 385 -12.01 5.85 9.99
N LEU A 386 -11.24 5.02 10.67
CA LEU A 386 -10.19 4.16 10.08
C LEU A 386 -10.70 2.94 9.28
N LEU A 387 -11.95 2.57 9.43
CA LEU A 387 -12.45 1.24 9.02
C LEU A 387 -12.79 1.08 7.53
N VAL A 388 -12.78 2.13 6.74
CA VAL A 388 -13.48 2.15 5.45
C VAL A 388 -12.58 2.19 4.22
N LEU A 389 -11.31 2.53 4.36
CA LEU A 389 -10.43 2.78 3.22
C LEU A 389 -9.75 1.55 2.62
N CYS A 390 -9.66 0.45 3.32
CA CYS A 390 -9.19 -0.84 2.77
C CYS A 390 -9.87 -1.21 1.43
N GLN A 391 -11.00 -0.57 1.17
CA GLN A 391 -11.87 -0.84 0.06
C GLN A 391 -11.70 0.12 -1.13
N ILE A 392 -10.82 1.11 -1.04
CA ILE A 392 -10.68 2.15 -2.08
C ILE A 392 -9.33 2.09 -2.80
N LEU A 393 -8.29 1.49 -2.20
CA LEU A 393 -6.91 1.63 -2.67
C LEU A 393 -6.34 0.42 -3.42
N ARG A 394 -7.11 -0.59 -3.77
CA ARG A 394 -6.60 -1.87 -4.31
C ARG A 394 -5.94 -1.85 -5.69
N LYS A 395 -5.83 -0.74 -6.39
CA LYS A 395 -5.22 -0.68 -7.75
C LYS A 395 -3.89 0.04 -7.87
N MET A 396 -3.19 0.29 -6.78
CA MET A 396 -1.85 0.89 -6.87
C MET A 396 -0.77 -0.19 -6.79
N HIS A 397 -0.44 -0.82 -7.91
CA HIS A 397 0.44 -1.97 -7.94
C HIS A 397 1.74 -1.69 -8.65
N SER A 398 2.84 -1.79 -7.94
CA SER A 398 4.11 -2.26 -8.49
C SER A 398 5.17 -2.35 -7.41
N LEU A 399 5.65 -3.53 -7.19
CA LEU A 399 6.82 -3.77 -6.38
C LEU A 399 8.08 -3.57 -7.18
N HIS A 400 8.91 -2.66 -6.70
CA HIS A 400 10.30 -2.56 -7.08
C HIS A 400 11.09 -3.16 -5.94
N CYS A 401 11.89 -4.12 -6.23
CA CYS A 401 12.74 -4.67 -5.21
C CYS A 401 14.09 -3.99 -5.23
N LEU A 402 14.13 -2.85 -4.60
CA LEU A 402 15.36 -2.31 -4.05
C LEU A 402 15.54 -2.92 -2.67
N GLY A 403 16.73 -3.38 -2.34
CA GLY A 403 17.03 -3.91 -1.02
C GLY A 403 17.85 -2.90 -0.21
N THR A 404 17.67 -2.88 1.09
CA THR A 404 18.65 -2.34 2.02
C THR A 404 19.14 -3.45 2.93
N ARG A 405 20.41 -3.40 3.32
CA ARG A 405 20.92 -4.32 4.33
C ARG A 405 20.44 -3.90 5.70
N HIS A 406 19.58 -4.70 6.32
CA HIS A 406 19.38 -4.63 7.77
C HIS A 406 20.69 -4.78 8.55
N LYS A 407 21.70 -5.39 7.93
CA LYS A 407 22.98 -5.73 8.56
C LYS A 407 24.15 -4.83 8.19
N LEU A 408 24.09 -3.97 7.19
CA LEU A 408 25.20 -3.00 7.01
C LEU A 408 25.32 -2.04 8.20
N ILE A 409 24.27 -1.94 8.97
CA ILE A 409 24.24 -1.13 10.19
C ILE A 409 24.30 -2.01 11.45
N THR A 410 24.20 -3.34 11.34
CA THR A 410 24.18 -4.26 12.49
C THR A 410 25.28 -5.31 12.46
N ILE A 411 26.32 -5.16 11.65
CA ILE A 411 27.52 -5.93 11.85
C ILE A 411 28.39 -5.09 12.76
N SER A 412 28.20 -5.22 14.02
CA SER A 412 29.20 -5.09 15.05
C SER A 412 29.21 -6.38 15.81
#